data_f6a39e84cbf78d1b80a0a86cd89b5c2f
#
_entry.id   f6a39e84cbf78d1b80a0a86cd89b5c2f
#
_cell.length_a   1.000
_cell.length_b   1.000
_cell.length_c   1.000
_cell.angle_alpha   90.00
_cell.angle_beta   90.00
_cell.angle_gamma   90.00
#
_symmetry.space_group_name_H-M   'P 1'
#
loop_
_entity.id
_entity.type
_entity.pdbx_description
1 polymer ?
#
loop_
_entity_poly.entity_id
_entity_poly.type
_entity_poly.pdbx_seq_one_letter_code
_entity_poly.pdbx_strand_id
1 'polypeptide(L)'
;MKNTLPVVLLMCLLLSACSGLVSNSLPPMPNAADDPSVDNSVSIQPTPASTIISVPKDSPLYPYSYEVLRQKQYGPGEIRIEGNLISDAKFTRYLISYPSDGLKIYGFIDVPLASGKFPVVVALHGHINLDVYRTMDYSSRYADLIARNGYIVIHPNLRNYPPSDNGPDQFYAGSADDVLNLIAIVRKQAGQPGFLGKADATRIGIWGHSMGGGIALRVITLDPGIRAAVLYGAVTGNLALRRFGFNGANQVYAQGHPEEIQLISPSSHYGEIQAAVSIHHGLSDTTVPPQWSKDMCSQMTDLGKNVECFFYADAPHTFSGETEQLFNQRTVDFFNKYLR
;
A
#
# COMPACT_ATOMS: atom_id res chain seq x y z
N MET A 1 -3.87 36.79 -57.09
CA MET A 1 -4.09 38.15 -56.56
C MET A 1 -3.64 38.14 -55.12
N LYS A 2 -2.65 38.97 -54.85
CA LYS A 2 -1.94 39.22 -53.61
C LYS A 2 -2.81 39.85 -52.54
N ASN A 3 -2.59 39.58 -51.27
CA ASN A 3 -2.66 40.53 -50.14
C ASN A 3 -2.27 39.76 -48.88
N THR A 4 -1.11 39.89 -48.39
CA THR A 4 -0.30 40.72 -47.45
C THR A 4 -0.91 40.89 -46.04
N LEU A 5 -0.14 40.37 -45.06
CA LEU A 5 -0.19 40.63 -43.59
C LEU A 5 -0.13 42.12 -43.25
N PRO A 6 -0.48 42.47 -42.03
CA PRO A 6 0.46 43.29 -41.27
C PRO A 6 0.89 42.70 -39.91
N VAL A 7 2.18 42.83 -39.70
CA VAL A 7 2.95 42.73 -38.43
C VAL A 7 2.53 43.92 -37.55
N VAL A 8 2.14 43.64 -36.30
CA VAL A 8 2.06 44.69 -35.28
C VAL A 8 3.17 44.42 -34.22
N LEU A 9 4.12 45.30 -34.28
CA LEU A 9 5.21 45.48 -33.32
C LEU A 9 4.62 46.20 -32.11
N LEU A 10 4.74 45.65 -30.88
CA LEU A 10 4.45 46.41 -29.67
C LEU A 10 5.66 46.45 -28.75
N MET A 11 6.00 47.64 -28.43
CA MET A 11 7.19 48.23 -27.81
C MET A 11 7.29 47.85 -26.31
N CYS A 12 8.47 47.51 -25.88
CA CYS A 12 8.89 47.43 -24.49
C CYS A 12 8.77 48.79 -23.81
N LEU A 13 8.13 48.83 -22.66
CA LEU A 13 8.31 49.91 -21.67
C LEU A 13 8.89 49.32 -20.38
N LEU A 14 10.17 49.62 -20.18
CA LEU A 14 10.90 49.44 -18.93
C LEU A 14 10.39 50.49 -17.91
N LEU A 15 9.87 50.00 -16.78
CA LEU A 15 9.74 50.80 -15.57
C LEU A 15 10.57 50.15 -14.46
N SER A 16 11.71 50.76 -14.22
CA SER A 16 12.51 50.59 -13.00
C SER A 16 11.73 51.13 -11.80
N ALA A 17 11.57 50.34 -10.77
CA ALA A 17 11.22 50.81 -9.43
C ALA A 17 12.06 50.08 -8.40
N CYS A 18 12.71 50.88 -7.61
CA CYS A 18 13.74 50.59 -6.61
C CYS A 18 13.34 49.62 -5.50
N SER A 19 14.28 48.76 -5.21
CA SER A 19 14.80 48.26 -3.92
C SER A 19 14.10 48.74 -2.62
N GLY A 20 13.64 47.79 -1.88
CA GLY A 20 13.39 47.84 -0.45
C GLY A 20 13.60 46.46 0.14
N LEU A 21 14.85 46.08 0.40
CA LEU A 21 15.22 44.91 1.21
C LEU A 21 14.83 45.22 2.67
N VAL A 22 13.72 44.68 3.14
CA VAL A 22 13.43 44.55 4.58
C VAL A 22 13.93 43.20 5.02
N SER A 23 15.08 43.15 5.61
CA SER A 23 15.63 42.02 6.33
C SER A 23 14.84 41.86 7.63
N ASN A 24 13.89 40.92 7.65
CA ASN A 24 13.30 40.41 8.89
C ASN A 24 14.19 39.30 9.43
N SER A 25 15.18 39.68 10.24
CA SER A 25 15.90 38.77 11.12
C SER A 25 14.94 38.34 12.26
N LEU A 26 14.59 37.06 12.30
CA LEU A 26 13.95 36.44 13.47
C LEU A 26 14.92 36.55 14.67
N PRO A 27 14.41 36.84 15.87
CA PRO A 27 15.22 36.83 17.08
C PRO A 27 15.74 35.42 17.37
N PRO A 28 16.97 35.28 17.94
CA PRO A 28 17.51 33.97 18.30
C PRO A 28 16.65 33.32 19.39
N MET A 29 16.38 32.03 19.22
CA MET A 29 15.75 31.20 20.24
C MET A 29 16.67 31.10 21.46
N PRO A 30 16.17 31.19 22.69
CA PRO A 30 16.98 31.06 23.89
C PRO A 30 17.51 29.62 24.00
N ASN A 31 18.81 29.51 24.31
CA ASN A 31 19.47 28.26 24.66
C ASN A 31 18.81 27.68 25.91
N ALA A 32 18.33 26.45 25.79
CA ALA A 32 17.90 25.66 26.93
C ALA A 32 19.14 25.05 27.60
N ALA A 33 19.73 25.82 28.52
CA ALA A 33 20.64 25.31 29.54
C ALA A 33 20.40 26.10 30.81
N ASP A 34 20.27 25.35 31.93
CA ASP A 34 20.20 25.82 33.31
C ASP A 34 18.82 26.27 33.85
N ASP A 35 17.96 25.26 34.08
CA ASP A 35 16.99 25.30 35.17
C ASP A 35 17.32 24.18 36.18
N PRO A 36 17.85 24.49 37.37
CA PRO A 36 18.28 23.51 38.35
C PRO A 36 17.16 22.98 39.27
N SER A 37 15.89 22.99 38.85
CA SER A 37 14.75 22.59 39.70
C SER A 37 13.89 21.46 39.12
N VAL A 38 14.41 20.61 38.22
CA VAL A 38 13.71 19.38 37.84
C VAL A 38 14.23 18.22 38.68
N ASP A 39 13.48 17.92 39.73
CA ASP A 39 13.63 16.70 40.50
C ASP A 39 13.30 15.46 39.63
N ASN A 40 14.36 14.76 39.18
CA ASN A 40 14.30 13.59 38.31
C ASN A 40 13.96 12.30 39.07
N SER A 41 13.29 12.34 40.19
CA SER A 41 12.84 11.18 40.95
C SER A 41 11.34 10.88 40.79
N VAL A 42 10.78 11.02 39.57
CA VAL A 42 9.48 10.39 39.28
C VAL A 42 9.76 8.93 38.96
N SER A 43 9.67 8.08 39.99
CA SER A 43 9.49 6.65 39.84
C SER A 43 8.24 6.42 39.00
N ILE A 44 8.41 6.13 37.72
CA ILE A 44 7.34 5.61 36.87
C ILE A 44 7.03 4.21 37.38
N GLN A 45 6.10 4.13 38.33
CA GLN A 45 5.45 2.86 38.60
C GLN A 45 4.81 2.40 37.31
N PRO A 46 5.03 1.18 36.81
CA PRO A 46 4.29 0.66 35.69
C PRO A 46 2.81 0.66 36.10
N THR A 47 2.02 1.53 35.47
CA THR A 47 0.57 1.44 35.52
C THR A 47 0.22 0.00 35.15
N PRO A 48 -0.58 -0.75 35.92
CA PRO A 48 -0.96 -2.09 35.54
C PRO A 48 -1.58 -1.98 34.17
N ALA A 49 -0.97 -2.66 33.19
CA ALA A 49 -1.45 -2.71 31.82
C ALA A 49 -2.92 -3.13 31.90
N SER A 50 -3.82 -2.23 31.54
CA SER A 50 -5.20 -2.58 31.26
C SER A 50 -5.17 -3.65 30.19
N THR A 51 -5.42 -4.88 30.59
CA THR A 51 -5.45 -6.05 29.72
C THR A 51 -6.73 -6.00 28.87
N ILE A 52 -6.84 -5.04 27.96
CA ILE A 52 -7.76 -5.18 26.84
C ILE A 52 -7.04 -6.10 25.84
N ILE A 53 -7.28 -7.41 25.97
CA ILE A 53 -6.69 -8.44 25.12
C ILE A 53 -7.43 -8.53 23.78
N SER A 54 -8.64 -7.98 23.70
CA SER A 54 -9.52 -8.03 22.50
C SER A 54 -10.41 -6.80 22.42
N VAL A 55 -10.88 -6.51 21.20
CA VAL A 55 -11.90 -5.48 20.98
C VAL A 55 -13.22 -5.93 21.63
N PRO A 56 -13.89 -5.10 22.44
CA PRO A 56 -15.18 -5.45 23.03
C PRO A 56 -16.23 -5.83 21.95
N LYS A 57 -17.04 -6.85 22.22
CA LYS A 57 -18.03 -7.35 21.23
C LYS A 57 -19.13 -6.34 20.89
N ASP A 58 -19.40 -5.43 21.77
CA ASP A 58 -20.36 -4.31 21.60
C ASP A 58 -19.71 -3.08 20.96
N SER A 59 -18.39 -3.07 20.75
CA SER A 59 -17.71 -2.01 20.04
C SER A 59 -18.07 -1.99 18.55
N PRO A 60 -18.26 -0.80 17.95
CA PRO A 60 -18.41 -0.68 16.50
C PRO A 60 -17.17 -1.09 15.73
N LEU A 61 -16.01 -1.27 16.39
CA LEU A 61 -14.78 -1.78 15.80
C LEU A 61 -14.67 -3.31 15.83
N TYR A 62 -15.51 -4.01 16.58
CA TYR A 62 -15.46 -5.47 16.70
C TYR A 62 -15.47 -6.21 15.35
N PRO A 63 -16.28 -5.82 14.34
CA PRO A 63 -16.25 -6.46 13.02
C PRO A 63 -14.91 -6.39 12.30
N TYR A 64 -14.03 -5.45 12.70
CA TYR A 64 -12.70 -5.24 12.12
C TYR A 64 -11.57 -5.84 12.96
N SER A 65 -11.92 -6.51 14.07
CA SER A 65 -10.95 -7.18 14.94
C SER A 65 -10.30 -8.37 14.24
N TYR A 66 -9.06 -8.63 14.58
CA TYR A 66 -8.33 -9.79 14.06
C TYR A 66 -8.98 -11.12 14.47
N GLU A 67 -9.68 -11.16 15.63
CA GLU A 67 -10.49 -12.29 16.04
C GLU A 67 -11.57 -12.63 15.01
N VAL A 68 -12.35 -11.63 14.56
CA VAL A 68 -13.41 -11.81 13.56
C VAL A 68 -12.83 -12.11 12.18
N LEU A 69 -11.83 -11.33 11.75
CA LEU A 69 -11.26 -11.46 10.41
C LEU A 69 -10.59 -12.82 10.18
N ARG A 70 -9.97 -13.42 11.20
CA ARG A 70 -9.37 -14.76 11.12
C ARG A 70 -10.40 -15.89 11.06
N GLN A 71 -11.60 -15.69 11.58
CA GLN A 71 -12.67 -16.68 11.53
C GLN A 71 -13.47 -16.59 10.22
N LYS A 72 -13.29 -15.52 9.45
CA LYS A 72 -14.00 -15.31 8.20
C LYS A 72 -13.58 -16.36 7.16
N GLN A 73 -14.54 -16.88 6.43
CA GLN A 73 -14.31 -17.78 5.31
C GLN A 73 -14.09 -16.95 4.05
N TYR A 74 -12.89 -17.06 3.48
CA TYR A 74 -12.51 -16.35 2.27
C TYR A 74 -12.62 -17.26 1.03
N GLY A 75 -12.75 -16.64 -0.17
CA GLY A 75 -12.69 -17.31 -1.45
C GLY A 75 -14.03 -17.83 -1.98
N PRO A 76 -15.12 -17.05 -1.93
CA PRO A 76 -16.36 -17.44 -2.57
C PRO A 76 -16.21 -17.43 -4.10
N GLY A 77 -16.67 -18.49 -4.78
CA GLY A 77 -16.73 -18.52 -6.24
C GLY A 77 -15.39 -18.67 -6.96
N GLU A 78 -15.24 -17.99 -8.09
CA GLU A 78 -14.14 -18.16 -9.04
C GLU A 78 -13.75 -16.83 -9.67
N ILE A 79 -12.47 -16.73 -10.12
CA ILE A 79 -12.03 -15.66 -11.01
C ILE A 79 -12.52 -15.99 -12.43
N ARG A 80 -13.09 -14.98 -13.10
CA ARG A 80 -13.56 -15.06 -14.47
C ARG A 80 -12.79 -14.13 -15.39
N ILE A 81 -12.52 -14.59 -16.62
CA ILE A 81 -11.99 -13.71 -17.67
C ILE A 81 -13.17 -12.95 -18.27
N GLU A 82 -13.05 -11.61 -18.29
CA GLU A 82 -14.02 -10.69 -18.88
C GLU A 82 -13.59 -10.21 -20.27
N GLY A 83 -12.29 -10.29 -20.58
CA GLY A 83 -11.75 -9.91 -21.88
C GLY A 83 -10.23 -10.00 -21.95
N ASN A 84 -9.69 -9.85 -23.15
CA ASN A 84 -8.27 -9.71 -23.39
C ASN A 84 -7.91 -8.22 -23.48
N LEU A 85 -6.94 -7.75 -22.70
CA LEU A 85 -6.50 -6.37 -22.69
C LEU A 85 -5.22 -6.14 -23.48
N ILE A 86 -4.21 -6.99 -23.28
CA ILE A 86 -2.89 -6.85 -23.90
C ILE A 86 -2.33 -8.23 -24.24
N SER A 87 -1.71 -8.36 -25.42
CA SER A 87 -0.83 -9.47 -25.76
C SER A 87 0.59 -8.93 -25.90
N ASP A 88 1.44 -9.27 -24.94
CA ASP A 88 2.86 -8.91 -24.91
C ASP A 88 3.72 -10.10 -25.36
N ALA A 89 4.99 -9.87 -25.66
CA ALA A 89 5.92 -10.94 -26.03
C ALA A 89 6.23 -11.92 -24.88
N LYS A 90 5.94 -11.58 -23.64
CA LYS A 90 6.24 -12.38 -22.44
C LYS A 90 4.99 -12.88 -21.70
N PHE A 91 3.87 -12.14 -21.75
CA PHE A 91 2.65 -12.47 -21.06
C PHE A 91 1.40 -12.03 -21.85
N THR A 92 0.25 -12.58 -21.49
CA THR A 92 -1.07 -12.05 -21.89
C THR A 92 -1.76 -11.45 -20.68
N ARG A 93 -2.30 -10.23 -20.83
CA ARG A 93 -3.12 -9.56 -19.80
C ARG A 93 -4.59 -9.73 -20.11
N TYR A 94 -5.32 -10.24 -19.14
CA TYR A 94 -6.77 -10.38 -19.22
C TYR A 94 -7.44 -9.46 -18.20
N LEU A 95 -8.55 -8.84 -18.60
CA LEU A 95 -9.52 -8.27 -17.67
C LEU A 95 -10.18 -9.43 -16.93
N ILE A 96 -10.27 -9.33 -15.62
CA ILE A 96 -10.89 -10.34 -14.77
C ILE A 96 -11.95 -9.73 -13.86
N SER A 97 -12.81 -10.59 -13.34
CA SER A 97 -13.65 -10.30 -12.18
C SER A 97 -13.69 -11.48 -11.22
N TYR A 98 -13.98 -11.18 -9.95
CA TYR A 98 -14.17 -12.19 -8.90
C TYR A 98 -15.14 -11.69 -7.84
N PRO A 99 -15.84 -12.59 -7.11
CA PRO A 99 -16.72 -12.20 -6.02
C PRO A 99 -15.95 -11.94 -4.72
N SER A 100 -16.37 -10.90 -3.98
CA SER A 100 -15.86 -10.57 -2.65
C SER A 100 -16.99 -9.98 -1.82
N ASP A 101 -17.41 -10.65 -0.75
CA ASP A 101 -18.45 -10.21 0.19
C ASP A 101 -19.78 -9.79 -0.50
N GLY A 102 -20.17 -10.51 -1.55
CA GLY A 102 -21.36 -10.19 -2.35
C GLY A 102 -21.13 -9.12 -3.43
N LEU A 103 -19.93 -8.52 -3.49
CA LEU A 103 -19.54 -7.56 -4.51
C LEU A 103 -18.85 -8.26 -5.69
N LYS A 104 -18.94 -7.67 -6.88
CA LYS A 104 -18.15 -8.05 -8.05
C LYS A 104 -16.94 -7.12 -8.13
N ILE A 105 -15.77 -7.68 -7.89
CA ILE A 105 -14.50 -6.93 -7.97
C ILE A 105 -13.85 -7.21 -9.32
N TYR A 106 -13.42 -6.16 -10.00
CA TYR A 106 -12.68 -6.23 -11.25
C TYR A 106 -11.18 -6.07 -11.03
N GLY A 107 -10.41 -6.40 -12.03
CA GLY A 107 -8.97 -6.25 -12.06
C GLY A 107 -8.37 -6.78 -13.35
N PHE A 108 -7.06 -6.96 -13.38
CA PHE A 108 -6.41 -7.68 -14.47
C PHE A 108 -5.48 -8.78 -13.94
N ILE A 109 -5.20 -9.76 -14.80
CA ILE A 109 -4.20 -10.78 -14.56
C ILE A 109 -3.24 -10.87 -15.73
N ASP A 110 -1.94 -10.93 -15.42
CA ASP A 110 -0.86 -11.19 -16.37
C ASP A 110 -0.45 -12.66 -16.26
N VAL A 111 -0.57 -13.40 -17.35
CA VAL A 111 -0.23 -14.81 -17.41
C VAL A 111 0.96 -14.99 -18.34
N PRO A 112 2.13 -15.48 -17.85
CA PRO A 112 3.32 -15.73 -18.68
C PRO A 112 3.02 -16.69 -19.83
N LEU A 113 3.57 -16.38 -21.02
CA LEU A 113 3.46 -17.25 -22.21
C LEU A 113 4.29 -18.52 -22.08
N ALA A 114 5.43 -18.43 -21.38
CA ALA A 114 6.32 -19.56 -21.15
C ALA A 114 5.60 -20.74 -20.49
N SER A 115 6.10 -21.96 -20.71
CA SER A 115 5.64 -23.18 -20.03
C SER A 115 6.18 -23.24 -18.61
N GLY A 116 5.49 -23.98 -17.73
CA GLY A 116 5.91 -24.20 -16.35
C GLY A 116 4.92 -23.67 -15.31
N LYS A 117 5.34 -23.70 -14.04
CA LYS A 117 4.60 -23.18 -12.89
C LYS A 117 5.24 -21.87 -12.45
N PHE A 118 4.43 -20.86 -12.21
CA PHE A 118 4.86 -19.51 -11.86
C PHE A 118 4.35 -19.09 -10.50
N PRO A 119 5.18 -18.45 -9.69
CA PRO A 119 4.71 -17.78 -8.47
C PRO A 119 3.68 -16.70 -8.82
N VAL A 120 2.83 -16.37 -7.85
CA VAL A 120 1.80 -15.35 -8.01
C VAL A 120 2.14 -14.13 -7.18
N VAL A 121 2.05 -12.94 -7.75
CA VAL A 121 2.17 -11.67 -7.04
C VAL A 121 0.86 -10.89 -7.17
N VAL A 122 0.27 -10.53 -6.05
CA VAL A 122 -0.87 -9.60 -6.02
C VAL A 122 -0.32 -8.18 -5.92
N ALA A 123 -0.62 -7.33 -6.92
CA ALA A 123 -0.14 -5.96 -6.99
C ALA A 123 -1.26 -4.98 -6.62
N LEU A 124 -1.04 -4.18 -5.57
CA LEU A 124 -2.04 -3.26 -5.01
C LEU A 124 -1.67 -1.81 -5.30
N HIS A 125 -2.59 -1.09 -5.93
CA HIS A 125 -2.42 0.32 -6.26
C HIS A 125 -2.58 1.24 -5.04
N GLY A 126 -2.03 2.46 -5.13
CA GLY A 126 -2.26 3.54 -4.18
C GLY A 126 -3.62 4.22 -4.39
N HIS A 127 -3.92 5.20 -3.53
CA HIS A 127 -5.13 6.00 -3.71
C HIS A 127 -5.06 6.82 -5.00
N ILE A 128 -6.12 6.74 -5.79
CA ILE A 128 -6.33 7.52 -7.01
C ILE A 128 -7.73 8.13 -6.91
N ASN A 129 -7.90 9.34 -7.43
CA ASN A 129 -9.23 9.95 -7.52
C ASN A 129 -10.14 9.06 -8.38
N LEU A 130 -11.31 8.71 -7.82
CA LEU A 130 -12.25 7.76 -8.43
C LEU A 130 -12.78 8.24 -9.78
N ASP A 131 -12.92 9.56 -10.00
CA ASP A 131 -13.43 10.14 -11.24
C ASP A 131 -12.48 9.90 -12.43
N VAL A 132 -11.19 9.72 -12.15
CA VAL A 132 -10.16 9.54 -13.18
C VAL A 132 -9.55 8.14 -13.17
N TYR A 133 -9.85 7.31 -12.17
CA TYR A 133 -9.29 5.96 -12.07
C TYR A 133 -9.60 5.11 -13.31
N ARG A 134 -8.61 4.35 -13.73
CA ARG A 134 -8.72 3.32 -14.79
C ARG A 134 -7.93 2.08 -14.33
N THR A 135 -8.44 0.91 -14.66
CA THR A 135 -7.82 -0.39 -14.31
C THR A 135 -6.34 -0.50 -14.72
N MET A 136 -5.95 0.21 -15.78
CA MET A 136 -4.60 0.19 -16.33
C MET A 136 -3.73 1.38 -15.91
N ASP A 137 -4.09 2.07 -14.83
CA ASP A 137 -3.36 3.24 -14.35
C ASP A 137 -1.98 2.89 -13.77
N TYR A 138 -1.29 3.86 -13.26
CA TYR A 138 0.14 3.93 -13.01
C TYR A 138 0.79 2.65 -12.43
N SER A 139 0.08 1.87 -11.64
CA SER A 139 0.62 0.64 -11.04
C SER A 139 0.81 -0.50 -12.05
N SER A 140 0.17 -0.42 -13.23
CA SER A 140 0.34 -1.42 -14.29
C SER A 140 1.79 -1.55 -14.75
N ARG A 141 2.59 -0.48 -14.73
CA ARG A 141 4.02 -0.52 -15.09
C ARG A 141 4.86 -1.41 -14.16
N TYR A 142 4.50 -1.47 -12.87
CA TYR A 142 5.14 -2.37 -11.90
C TYR A 142 4.66 -3.82 -12.07
N ALA A 143 3.37 -4.00 -12.39
CA ALA A 143 2.83 -5.31 -12.77
C ALA A 143 3.54 -5.85 -14.02
N ASP A 144 3.73 -5.03 -15.06
CA ASP A 144 4.47 -5.37 -16.27
C ASP A 144 5.90 -5.84 -15.96
N LEU A 145 6.61 -5.10 -15.12
CA LEU A 145 7.95 -5.47 -14.69
C LEU A 145 7.98 -6.86 -14.06
N ILE A 146 7.09 -7.11 -13.10
CA ILE A 146 7.01 -8.37 -12.37
C ILE A 146 6.62 -9.51 -13.32
N ALA A 147 5.62 -9.30 -14.20
CA ALA A 147 5.18 -10.31 -15.18
C ALA A 147 6.26 -10.68 -16.18
N ARG A 148 7.02 -9.70 -16.70
CA ARG A 148 8.15 -9.91 -17.61
C ARG A 148 9.28 -10.73 -16.97
N ASN A 149 9.35 -10.72 -15.65
CA ASN A 149 10.29 -11.52 -14.87
C ASN A 149 9.71 -12.88 -14.44
N GLY A 150 8.64 -13.36 -15.09
CA GLY A 150 8.16 -14.74 -14.95
C GLY A 150 7.31 -14.98 -13.70
N TYR A 151 6.44 -14.04 -13.39
CA TYR A 151 5.41 -14.15 -12.36
C TYR A 151 4.02 -14.06 -12.99
N ILE A 152 3.04 -14.75 -12.44
CA ILE A 152 1.64 -14.39 -12.64
C ILE A 152 1.39 -13.19 -11.75
N VAL A 153 0.90 -12.09 -12.33
CA VAL A 153 0.56 -10.89 -11.57
C VAL A 153 -0.94 -10.68 -11.60
N ILE A 154 -1.55 -10.44 -10.44
CA ILE A 154 -2.97 -10.12 -10.34
C ILE A 154 -3.09 -8.74 -9.68
N HIS A 155 -3.75 -7.84 -10.38
CA HIS A 155 -3.97 -6.47 -9.92
C HIS A 155 -5.47 -6.23 -9.75
N PRO A 156 -6.02 -6.35 -8.54
CA PRO A 156 -7.41 -6.01 -8.26
C PRO A 156 -7.61 -4.49 -8.29
N ASN A 157 -8.75 -4.04 -8.83
CA ASN A 157 -9.15 -2.64 -8.72
C ASN A 157 -9.53 -2.29 -7.27
N LEU A 158 -9.88 -3.29 -6.45
CA LEU A 158 -10.50 -3.17 -5.13
C LEU A 158 -11.94 -2.61 -5.20
N ARG A 159 -12.72 -2.78 -4.11
CA ARG A 159 -14.05 -2.16 -4.00
C ARG A 159 -13.97 -0.64 -4.07
N ASN A 160 -15.03 -0.01 -4.54
CA ASN A 160 -15.14 1.43 -4.77
C ASN A 160 -14.31 1.97 -5.95
N TYR A 161 -13.42 1.18 -6.57
CA TYR A 161 -12.66 1.59 -7.75
C TYR A 161 -13.27 1.01 -9.02
N PRO A 162 -13.79 1.86 -9.95
CA PRO A 162 -14.49 1.39 -11.15
C PRO A 162 -13.65 0.42 -11.99
N PRO A 163 -14.27 -0.58 -12.63
CA PRO A 163 -15.70 -0.92 -12.63
C PRO A 163 -16.14 -1.85 -11.49
N SER A 164 -15.35 -2.02 -10.43
CA SER A 164 -15.74 -2.80 -9.25
C SER A 164 -16.95 -2.19 -8.55
N ASP A 165 -17.73 -3.04 -7.88
CA ASP A 165 -18.86 -2.62 -7.09
C ASP A 165 -18.42 -1.76 -5.89
N ASN A 166 -19.33 -0.90 -5.43
CA ASN A 166 -19.15 -0.11 -4.23
C ASN A 166 -19.55 -0.92 -2.98
N GLY A 167 -18.76 -0.75 -1.91
CA GLY A 167 -19.03 -1.40 -0.63
C GLY A 167 -18.32 -0.74 0.54
N PRO A 168 -18.67 -1.14 1.77
CA PRO A 168 -18.02 -0.64 2.98
C PRO A 168 -16.51 -0.91 2.97
N ASP A 169 -15.70 0.10 3.32
CA ASP A 169 -14.24 -0.01 3.37
C ASP A 169 -13.64 0.78 4.54
N GLN A 170 -14.21 0.59 5.74
CA GLN A 170 -13.69 1.20 6.95
C GLN A 170 -12.29 0.64 7.25
N PHE A 171 -11.36 1.54 7.53
CA PHE A 171 -9.98 1.17 7.88
C PHE A 171 -9.26 0.34 6.80
N TYR A 172 -9.73 0.40 5.53
CA TYR A 172 -9.33 -0.48 4.42
C TYR A 172 -9.53 -1.98 4.72
N ALA A 173 -10.43 -2.30 5.64
CA ALA A 173 -10.73 -3.69 5.96
C ALA A 173 -11.44 -4.39 4.80
N GLY A 174 -12.39 -3.70 4.15
CA GLY A 174 -13.06 -4.21 2.98
C GLY A 174 -12.12 -4.47 1.80
N SER A 175 -11.22 -3.52 1.52
CA SER A 175 -10.17 -3.71 0.49
C SER A 175 -9.25 -4.88 0.84
N ALA A 176 -8.91 -5.08 2.11
CA ALA A 176 -8.13 -6.25 2.53
C ALA A 176 -8.91 -7.56 2.34
N ASP A 177 -10.22 -7.55 2.61
CA ASP A 177 -11.10 -8.68 2.33
C ASP A 177 -11.16 -9.02 0.84
N ASP A 178 -11.17 -8.02 -0.05
CA ASP A 178 -11.09 -8.24 -1.51
C ASP A 178 -9.82 -9.01 -1.88
N VAL A 179 -8.69 -8.63 -1.28
CA VAL A 179 -7.39 -9.28 -1.53
C VAL A 179 -7.36 -10.69 -0.94
N LEU A 180 -7.87 -10.89 0.29
CA LEU A 180 -7.92 -12.21 0.93
C LEU A 180 -8.85 -13.18 0.18
N ASN A 181 -10.00 -12.69 -0.30
CA ASN A 181 -10.91 -13.45 -1.17
C ASN A 181 -10.22 -13.83 -2.48
N LEU A 182 -9.53 -12.89 -3.13
CA LEU A 182 -8.77 -13.14 -4.35
C LEU A 182 -7.72 -14.24 -4.13
N ILE A 183 -6.90 -14.12 -3.08
CA ILE A 183 -5.84 -15.09 -2.77
C ILE A 183 -6.41 -16.47 -2.49
N ALA A 184 -7.51 -16.56 -1.75
CA ALA A 184 -8.17 -17.82 -1.46
C ALA A 184 -8.72 -18.48 -2.75
N ILE A 185 -9.31 -17.70 -3.67
CA ILE A 185 -9.75 -18.19 -4.98
C ILE A 185 -8.56 -18.67 -5.82
N VAL A 186 -7.45 -17.89 -5.83
CA VAL A 186 -6.21 -18.29 -6.54
C VAL A 186 -5.71 -19.63 -6.01
N ARG A 187 -5.67 -19.84 -4.69
CA ARG A 187 -5.25 -21.12 -4.09
C ARG A 187 -6.15 -22.29 -4.52
N LYS A 188 -7.45 -22.05 -4.62
CA LYS A 188 -8.42 -23.05 -5.04
C LYS A 188 -8.29 -23.41 -6.53
N GLN A 189 -8.04 -22.41 -7.39
CA GLN A 189 -8.00 -22.59 -8.85
C GLN A 189 -6.58 -22.89 -9.40
N ALA A 190 -5.53 -22.68 -8.62
CA ALA A 190 -4.17 -22.94 -9.05
C ALA A 190 -3.95 -24.39 -9.47
N GLY A 191 -3.33 -24.60 -10.63
CA GLY A 191 -3.09 -25.92 -11.18
C GLY A 191 -4.29 -26.60 -11.83
N GLN A 192 -5.50 -26.03 -11.69
CA GLN A 192 -6.67 -26.51 -12.40
C GLN A 192 -6.61 -26.12 -13.90
N PRO A 193 -7.29 -26.85 -14.80
CA PRO A 193 -7.37 -26.44 -16.19
C PRO A 193 -7.86 -25.00 -16.34
N GLY A 194 -7.18 -24.18 -17.15
CA GLY A 194 -7.52 -22.78 -17.38
C GLY A 194 -6.33 -21.85 -17.20
N PHE A 195 -6.59 -20.54 -17.13
CA PHE A 195 -5.56 -19.51 -17.09
C PHE A 195 -4.71 -19.52 -15.81
N LEU A 196 -5.23 -20.02 -14.68
CA LEU A 196 -4.48 -20.28 -13.45
C LEU A 196 -3.83 -21.68 -13.40
N GLY A 197 -3.93 -22.47 -14.47
CA GLY A 197 -3.26 -23.77 -14.58
C GLY A 197 -1.75 -23.70 -14.38
N LYS A 198 -1.13 -22.56 -14.71
CA LYS A 198 0.30 -22.29 -14.49
C LYS A 198 0.64 -21.71 -13.12
N ALA A 199 -0.35 -21.35 -12.28
CA ALA A 199 -0.11 -20.76 -10.98
C ALA A 199 0.45 -21.79 -9.98
N ASP A 200 1.43 -21.36 -9.18
CA ASP A 200 1.89 -22.06 -7.98
C ASP A 200 1.41 -21.33 -6.73
N ALA A 201 0.31 -21.80 -6.17
CA ALA A 201 -0.31 -21.19 -5.00
C ALA A 201 0.49 -21.36 -3.69
N THR A 202 1.58 -22.13 -3.71
CA THR A 202 2.50 -22.23 -2.56
C THR A 202 3.51 -21.10 -2.52
N ARG A 203 3.60 -20.30 -3.60
CA ARG A 203 4.55 -19.20 -3.78
C ARG A 203 3.81 -17.92 -4.13
N ILE A 204 3.12 -17.35 -3.13
CA ILE A 204 2.36 -16.11 -3.27
C ILE A 204 3.12 -14.97 -2.60
N GLY A 205 3.29 -13.87 -3.34
CA GLY A 205 3.79 -12.59 -2.87
C GLY A 205 2.74 -11.48 -3.03
N ILE A 206 3.02 -10.37 -2.39
CA ILE A 206 2.21 -9.16 -2.49
C ILE A 206 3.11 -7.95 -2.72
N TRP A 207 2.70 -7.04 -3.57
CA TRP A 207 3.33 -5.75 -3.79
C TRP A 207 2.30 -4.67 -3.54
N GLY A 208 2.63 -3.62 -2.80
CA GLY A 208 1.68 -2.55 -2.51
C GLY A 208 2.32 -1.18 -2.43
N HIS A 209 1.73 -0.20 -3.16
CA HIS A 209 2.14 1.19 -3.10
C HIS A 209 1.18 2.03 -2.26
N SER A 210 1.71 2.90 -1.39
CA SER A 210 0.91 3.89 -0.66
C SER A 210 -0.24 3.23 0.13
N MET A 211 -1.49 3.54 -0.20
CA MET A 211 -2.70 2.86 0.30
C MET A 211 -2.60 1.34 0.15
N GLY A 212 -2.20 0.86 -1.04
CA GLY A 212 -2.03 -0.57 -1.31
C GLY A 212 -0.99 -1.24 -0.40
N GLY A 213 0.05 -0.49 0.02
CA GLY A 213 1.01 -0.95 1.02
C GLY A 213 0.37 -1.15 2.41
N GLY A 214 -0.51 -0.24 2.82
CA GLY A 214 -1.26 -0.39 4.06
C GLY A 214 -2.27 -1.55 4.03
N ILE A 215 -2.89 -1.81 2.86
CA ILE A 215 -3.75 -2.98 2.65
C ILE A 215 -2.90 -4.26 2.71
N ALA A 216 -1.74 -4.28 2.04
CA ALA A 216 -0.80 -5.40 2.08
C ALA A 216 -0.37 -5.75 3.51
N LEU A 217 -0.09 -4.75 4.36
CA LEU A 217 0.22 -4.97 5.78
C LEU A 217 -0.89 -5.74 6.50
N ARG A 218 -2.15 -5.37 6.31
CA ARG A 218 -3.26 -6.11 6.91
C ARG A 218 -3.37 -7.52 6.37
N VAL A 219 -3.18 -7.72 5.06
CA VAL A 219 -3.24 -9.04 4.43
C VAL A 219 -2.15 -9.96 5.00
N ILE A 220 -0.90 -9.52 5.07
CA ILE A 220 0.22 -10.37 5.56
C ILE A 220 0.19 -10.65 7.05
N THR A 221 -0.56 -9.87 7.84
CA THR A 221 -0.80 -10.14 9.27
C THR A 221 -1.98 -11.10 9.49
N LEU A 222 -2.83 -11.30 8.48
CA LEU A 222 -3.98 -12.23 8.53
C LEU A 222 -3.69 -13.55 7.82
N ASP A 223 -2.88 -13.54 6.77
CA ASP A 223 -2.59 -14.71 5.93
C ASP A 223 -1.11 -15.12 6.02
N PRO A 224 -0.78 -16.12 6.87
CA PRO A 224 0.58 -16.60 7.03
C PRO A 224 1.12 -17.36 5.80
N GLY A 225 0.29 -17.63 4.80
CA GLY A 225 0.69 -18.30 3.56
C GLY A 225 1.30 -17.35 2.51
N ILE A 226 1.36 -16.04 2.77
CA ILE A 226 2.11 -15.09 1.94
C ILE A 226 3.59 -15.21 2.26
N ARG A 227 4.44 -15.41 1.24
CA ARG A 227 5.89 -15.61 1.42
C ARG A 227 6.72 -14.34 1.34
N ALA A 228 6.30 -13.37 0.55
CA ALA A 228 7.07 -12.16 0.30
C ALA A 228 6.15 -10.95 0.15
N ALA A 229 6.53 -9.81 0.73
CA ALA A 229 5.79 -8.56 0.62
C ALA A 229 6.73 -7.40 0.29
N VAL A 230 6.44 -6.64 -0.76
CA VAL A 230 7.11 -5.39 -1.09
C VAL A 230 6.18 -4.24 -0.75
N LEU A 231 6.62 -3.36 0.14
CA LEU A 231 5.89 -2.20 0.64
C LEU A 231 6.58 -0.92 0.13
N TYR A 232 5.95 -0.23 -0.80
CA TYR A 232 6.50 0.95 -1.46
C TYR A 232 5.74 2.20 -1.05
N GLY A 233 6.43 3.17 -0.40
CA GLY A 233 5.81 4.39 0.12
C GLY A 233 4.56 4.11 0.95
N ALA A 234 4.54 2.99 1.68
CA ALA A 234 3.35 2.45 2.31
C ALA A 234 2.85 3.32 3.44
N VAL A 235 1.52 3.47 3.54
CA VAL A 235 0.91 4.06 4.73
C VAL A 235 1.12 3.14 5.93
N THR A 236 1.25 3.74 7.12
CA THR A 236 1.53 3.01 8.36
C THR A 236 0.48 1.93 8.68
N GLY A 237 0.93 0.85 9.29
CA GLY A 237 0.05 -0.15 9.92
C GLY A 237 -0.60 0.33 11.21
N ASN A 238 -0.12 1.42 11.81
CA ASN A 238 -0.74 2.04 12.99
C ASN A 238 -1.89 2.95 12.54
N LEU A 239 -3.11 2.49 12.72
CA LEU A 239 -4.31 3.22 12.29
C LEU A 239 -4.54 4.51 13.10
N ALA A 240 -4.08 4.59 14.34
CA ALA A 240 -4.21 5.79 15.16
C ALA A 240 -3.41 6.99 14.60
N LEU A 241 -2.33 6.72 13.84
CA LEU A 241 -1.52 7.76 13.19
C LEU A 241 -2.13 8.24 11.86
N ARG A 242 -3.09 7.52 11.31
CA ARG A 242 -3.72 7.87 10.04
C ARG A 242 -4.73 8.99 10.22
N ARG A 243 -4.37 10.19 9.82
CA ARG A 243 -5.32 11.31 9.69
C ARG A 243 -6.11 11.27 8.39
N PHE A 244 -5.71 10.42 7.43
CA PHE A 244 -6.28 10.29 6.10
C PHE A 244 -6.95 8.92 5.94
N GLY A 245 -8.06 8.88 5.22
CA GLY A 245 -8.76 7.63 4.87
C GLY A 245 -9.82 7.19 5.89
N PHE A 246 -10.13 8.01 6.87
CA PHE A 246 -11.30 7.82 7.72
C PHE A 246 -12.43 8.77 7.27
N ASN A 247 -13.61 8.24 7.08
CA ASN A 247 -14.80 9.06 6.90
C ASN A 247 -15.15 9.69 8.25
N GLY A 248 -15.73 10.89 8.25
CA GLY A 248 -15.89 11.74 9.42
C GLY A 248 -16.27 11.05 10.75
N ALA A 249 -17.25 10.13 10.76
CA ALA A 249 -17.65 9.39 11.95
C ALA A 249 -16.55 8.44 12.47
N ASN A 250 -15.84 7.76 11.58
CA ASN A 250 -14.76 6.86 11.97
C ASN A 250 -13.54 7.61 12.51
N GLN A 251 -13.29 8.80 12.00
CA GLN A 251 -12.20 9.65 12.52
C GLN A 251 -12.50 10.11 13.95
N VAL A 252 -13.73 10.53 14.21
CA VAL A 252 -14.17 10.96 15.56
C VAL A 252 -14.08 9.78 16.53
N TYR A 253 -14.56 8.60 16.11
CA TYR A 253 -14.49 7.40 16.96
C TYR A 253 -13.03 7.00 17.25
N ALA A 254 -12.17 7.00 16.25
CA ALA A 254 -10.75 6.67 16.37
C ALA A 254 -10.02 7.62 17.35
N GLN A 255 -10.37 8.90 17.37
CA GLN A 255 -9.80 9.89 18.31
C GLN A 255 -10.23 9.64 19.74
N GLY A 256 -11.45 9.15 19.96
CA GLY A 256 -12.00 8.86 21.29
C GLY A 256 -11.59 7.50 21.87
N HIS A 257 -11.12 6.56 21.04
CA HIS A 257 -10.83 5.17 21.43
C HIS A 257 -9.50 4.68 20.83
N PRO A 258 -8.37 5.35 21.14
CA PRO A 258 -7.06 5.01 20.56
C PRO A 258 -6.61 3.58 20.89
N GLU A 259 -7.01 3.04 22.05
CA GLU A 259 -6.70 1.67 22.47
C GLU A 259 -7.42 0.64 21.59
N GLU A 260 -8.67 0.85 21.23
CA GLU A 260 -9.41 -0.06 20.35
C GLU A 260 -8.90 0.02 18.91
N ILE A 261 -8.59 1.23 18.43
CA ILE A 261 -7.94 1.42 17.12
C ILE A 261 -6.61 0.69 17.07
N GLN A 262 -5.85 0.70 18.16
CA GLN A 262 -4.60 -0.04 18.23
C GLN A 262 -4.83 -1.55 18.09
N LEU A 263 -5.87 -2.12 18.71
CA LEU A 263 -6.19 -3.54 18.62
C LEU A 263 -6.59 -4.00 17.20
N ILE A 264 -7.19 -3.12 16.39
CA ILE A 264 -7.50 -3.43 14.99
C ILE A 264 -6.40 -2.99 14.02
N SER A 265 -5.31 -2.40 14.52
CA SER A 265 -4.18 -1.92 13.70
C SER A 265 -3.28 -3.06 13.28
N PRO A 266 -2.86 -3.17 12.00
CA PRO A 266 -1.84 -4.14 11.58
C PRO A 266 -0.56 -4.08 12.41
N SER A 267 -0.17 -2.88 12.90
CA SER A 267 1.04 -2.71 13.71
C SER A 267 1.06 -3.53 15.00
N SER A 268 -0.09 -3.81 15.60
CA SER A 268 -0.20 -4.66 16.80
C SER A 268 -0.04 -6.15 16.48
N HIS A 269 -0.01 -6.51 15.20
CA HIS A 269 0.05 -7.88 14.70
C HIS A 269 1.29 -8.17 13.86
N TYR A 270 2.29 -7.29 13.83
CA TYR A 270 3.54 -7.52 13.09
C TYR A 270 4.28 -8.79 13.57
N GLY A 271 4.12 -9.16 14.83
CA GLY A 271 4.64 -10.41 15.37
C GLY A 271 4.13 -11.68 14.66
N GLU A 272 3.00 -11.61 13.98
CA GLU A 272 2.36 -12.73 13.30
C GLU A 272 2.77 -12.88 11.84
N ILE A 273 3.43 -11.86 11.25
CA ILE A 273 3.91 -11.88 9.88
C ILE A 273 4.90 -13.04 9.68
N GLN A 274 4.63 -13.89 8.68
CA GLN A 274 5.51 -14.97 8.24
C GLN A 274 6.24 -14.62 6.94
N ALA A 275 5.73 -13.64 6.19
CA ALA A 275 6.34 -13.17 4.96
C ALA A 275 7.70 -12.52 5.23
N ALA A 276 8.64 -12.69 4.30
CA ALA A 276 9.74 -11.73 4.18
C ALA A 276 9.17 -10.39 3.69
N VAL A 277 9.66 -9.28 4.22
CA VAL A 277 9.16 -7.94 3.92
C VAL A 277 10.29 -7.05 3.40
N SER A 278 10.06 -6.38 2.27
CA SER A 278 10.96 -5.37 1.73
C SER A 278 10.26 -4.00 1.75
N ILE A 279 10.81 -3.06 2.51
CA ILE A 279 10.23 -1.72 2.70
C ILE A 279 11.03 -0.71 1.90
N HIS A 280 10.35 0.06 1.04
CA HIS A 280 10.97 1.08 0.19
C HIS A 280 10.28 2.43 0.39
N HIS A 281 11.04 3.49 0.70
CA HIS A 281 10.48 4.83 0.92
C HIS A 281 11.41 5.94 0.46
N GLY A 282 10.87 6.94 -0.22
CA GLY A 282 11.58 8.16 -0.57
C GLY A 282 11.69 9.11 0.61
N LEU A 283 12.88 9.65 0.89
CA LEU A 283 13.06 10.55 2.03
C LEU A 283 12.47 11.96 1.81
N SER A 284 12.19 12.33 0.55
CA SER A 284 11.47 13.56 0.18
C SER A 284 9.98 13.34 -0.09
N ASP A 285 9.41 12.21 0.38
CA ASP A 285 7.99 11.94 0.27
C ASP A 285 7.18 12.91 1.15
N THR A 286 6.38 13.77 0.50
CA THR A 286 5.48 14.74 1.16
C THR A 286 4.04 14.24 1.27
N THR A 287 3.74 13.08 0.70
CA THR A 287 2.40 12.45 0.72
C THR A 287 2.25 11.51 1.90
N VAL A 288 3.24 10.62 2.08
CA VAL A 288 3.31 9.68 3.20
C VAL A 288 4.60 9.93 3.97
N PRO A 289 4.53 10.25 5.27
CA PRO A 289 5.73 10.54 6.05
C PRO A 289 6.74 9.37 6.04
N PRO A 290 8.01 9.58 5.61
CA PRO A 290 9.03 8.52 5.62
C PRO A 290 9.28 7.91 7.00
N GLN A 291 8.98 8.67 8.06
CA GLN A 291 9.08 8.18 9.42
C GLN A 291 8.22 6.94 9.66
N TRP A 292 7.04 6.86 9.04
CA TRP A 292 6.17 5.68 9.18
C TRP A 292 6.84 4.39 8.69
N SER A 293 7.58 4.45 7.59
CA SER A 293 8.34 3.28 7.10
C SER A 293 9.56 2.98 7.96
N LYS A 294 10.21 4.00 8.54
CA LYS A 294 11.31 3.80 9.51
C LYS A 294 10.80 3.10 10.77
N ASP A 295 9.65 3.53 11.30
CA ASP A 295 9.02 2.93 12.47
C ASP A 295 8.57 1.48 12.20
N MET A 296 7.98 1.21 11.03
CA MET A 296 7.63 -0.15 10.62
C MET A 296 8.86 -1.05 10.52
N CYS A 297 9.94 -0.54 9.92
CA CYS A 297 11.20 -1.26 9.81
C CYS A 297 11.78 -1.61 11.19
N SER A 298 11.87 -0.63 12.09
CA SER A 298 12.35 -0.83 13.46
C SER A 298 11.51 -1.88 14.20
N GLN A 299 10.18 -1.69 14.21
CA GLN A 299 9.28 -2.60 14.92
C GLN A 299 9.38 -4.04 14.40
N MET A 300 9.43 -4.23 13.07
CA MET A 300 9.56 -5.57 12.50
C MET A 300 10.94 -6.19 12.81
N THR A 301 12.01 -5.38 12.81
CA THR A 301 13.35 -5.82 13.21
C THR A 301 13.40 -6.25 14.65
N ASP A 302 12.85 -5.45 15.57
CA ASP A 302 12.80 -5.72 17.01
C ASP A 302 12.00 -7.00 17.33
N LEU A 303 11.00 -7.30 16.50
CA LEU A 303 10.21 -8.54 16.57
C LEU A 303 10.89 -9.73 15.87
N GLY A 304 12.13 -9.58 15.38
CA GLY A 304 12.89 -10.62 14.70
C GLY A 304 12.28 -11.07 13.36
N LYS A 305 11.54 -10.18 12.67
CA LYS A 305 10.97 -10.50 11.36
C LYS A 305 12.02 -10.41 10.27
N ASN A 306 11.83 -11.19 9.20
CA ASN A 306 12.68 -11.10 8.03
C ASN A 306 12.30 -9.85 7.23
N VAL A 307 12.96 -8.72 7.55
CA VAL A 307 12.68 -7.41 6.95
C VAL A 307 13.96 -6.79 6.40
N GLU A 308 13.87 -6.20 5.21
CA GLU A 308 14.89 -5.32 4.64
C GLU A 308 14.28 -3.96 4.30
N CYS A 309 15.04 -2.88 4.50
CA CYS A 309 14.52 -1.53 4.39
C CYS A 309 15.44 -0.65 3.56
N PHE A 310 14.87 0.03 2.59
CA PHE A 310 15.57 0.90 1.67
C PHE A 310 14.96 2.30 1.68
N PHE A 311 15.77 3.27 2.07
CA PHE A 311 15.39 4.68 2.10
C PHE A 311 16.18 5.42 1.03
N TYR A 312 15.47 6.11 0.13
CA TYR A 312 16.04 6.74 -1.05
C TYR A 312 16.15 8.25 -0.82
N ALA A 313 17.39 8.76 -0.78
CA ALA A 313 17.63 10.19 -0.66
C ALA A 313 16.94 10.95 -1.82
N ASP A 314 16.40 12.11 -1.53
CA ASP A 314 15.76 13.03 -2.48
C ASP A 314 14.61 12.45 -3.33
N ALA A 315 14.20 11.20 -3.07
CA ALA A 315 13.12 10.56 -3.79
C ALA A 315 11.74 10.97 -3.25
N PRO A 316 10.78 11.30 -4.12
CA PRO A 316 9.40 11.62 -3.75
C PRO A 316 8.57 10.36 -3.51
N HIS A 317 7.24 10.53 -3.32
CA HIS A 317 6.28 9.44 -3.12
C HIS A 317 6.23 8.42 -4.26
N THR A 318 6.41 8.88 -5.49
CA THR A 318 6.47 8.02 -6.69
C THR A 318 7.82 8.19 -7.35
N PHE A 319 8.58 7.10 -7.45
CA PHE A 319 9.94 7.12 -7.99
C PHE A 319 9.97 7.30 -9.50
N SER A 320 11.08 7.85 -9.99
CA SER A 320 11.38 8.01 -11.40
C SER A 320 12.89 7.90 -11.66
N GLY A 321 13.29 7.76 -12.92
CA GLY A 321 14.69 7.73 -13.33
C GLY A 321 15.50 6.60 -12.68
N GLU A 322 16.71 6.91 -12.23
CA GLU A 322 17.64 5.92 -11.65
C GLU A 322 17.09 5.32 -10.34
N THR A 323 16.42 6.12 -9.52
CA THR A 323 15.80 5.63 -8.28
C THR A 323 14.73 4.57 -8.57
N GLU A 324 13.89 4.78 -9.59
CA GLU A 324 12.91 3.79 -9.99
C GLU A 324 13.57 2.53 -10.55
N GLN A 325 14.63 2.66 -11.35
CA GLN A 325 15.37 1.53 -11.86
C GLN A 325 15.96 0.67 -10.73
N LEU A 326 16.59 1.31 -9.74
CA LEU A 326 17.14 0.63 -8.57
C LEU A 326 16.05 -0.04 -7.72
N PHE A 327 14.92 0.63 -7.49
CA PHE A 327 13.76 0.07 -6.82
C PHE A 327 13.21 -1.15 -7.56
N ASN A 328 13.06 -1.05 -8.87
CA ASN A 328 12.58 -2.13 -9.72
C ASN A 328 13.50 -3.35 -9.67
N GLN A 329 14.82 -3.14 -9.72
CA GLN A 329 15.80 -4.22 -9.59
C GLN A 329 15.68 -4.91 -8.23
N ARG A 330 15.63 -4.14 -7.13
CA ARG A 330 15.48 -4.67 -5.76
C ARG A 330 14.18 -5.45 -5.61
N THR A 331 13.09 -4.96 -6.18
CA THR A 331 11.79 -5.65 -6.16
C THR A 331 11.88 -7.03 -6.83
N VAL A 332 12.49 -7.09 -8.01
CA VAL A 332 12.66 -8.36 -8.75
C VAL A 332 13.58 -9.32 -7.98
N ASP A 333 14.70 -8.83 -7.48
CA ASP A 333 15.68 -9.64 -6.73
C ASP A 333 15.06 -10.20 -5.45
N PHE A 334 14.27 -9.38 -4.75
CA PHE A 334 13.55 -9.80 -3.56
C PHE A 334 12.54 -10.91 -3.85
N PHE A 335 11.69 -10.75 -4.85
CA PHE A 335 10.76 -11.81 -5.23
C PHE A 335 11.48 -13.06 -5.74
N ASN A 336 12.57 -12.94 -6.48
CA ASN A 336 13.38 -14.08 -6.91
C ASN A 336 13.94 -14.86 -5.69
N LYS A 337 14.39 -14.17 -4.65
CA LYS A 337 14.93 -14.77 -3.44
C LYS A 337 13.90 -15.57 -2.64
N TYR A 338 12.66 -15.09 -2.56
CA TYR A 338 11.67 -15.66 -1.65
C TYR A 338 10.54 -16.44 -2.33
N LEU A 339 10.36 -16.27 -3.64
CA LEU A 339 9.30 -16.92 -4.41
C LEU A 339 9.81 -17.93 -5.45
N ARG A 340 11.12 -18.03 -5.67
CA ARG A 340 11.73 -19.02 -6.57
C ARG A 340 12.68 -19.94 -5.82
#